data_3bcfe50c81462bc8dda0f5d527d645c3
#
_entry.id   3bcfe50c81462bc8dda0f5d527d645c3
#
_cell.length_a   1.000
_cell.length_b   1.000
_cell.length_c   1.000
_cell.angle_alpha   90.00
_cell.angle_beta   90.00
_cell.angle_gamma   90.00
#
_symmetry.space_group_name_H-M   'P 1'
#
loop_
_entity.id
_entity.type
_entity.pdbx_description
1 polymer ?
#
loop_
_entity_poly.entity_id
_entity_poly.type
_entity_poly.pdbx_seq_one_letter_code
_entity_poly.pdbx_strand_id
1 'polypeptide(L)'
;MSFTATEIAEKVEGEVVGDKTTTISGFAKADLAKPGDLTFAENEAFFTLADKSQASAILAPAGFNSNNKTVIQVKDARIAFARILPLFFNEKSFTPGIHPTAIVADSAIISETAYIGANCIIEEKSTIGNKSVIQSNCTIGENSNIGENVQLFPNVNIY
;
A
#
# COMPACT_ATOMS: atom_id res chain seq x y z
N MET A 1 7.01 4.81 9.77
CA MET A 1 5.88 5.61 10.33
C MET A 1 5.26 4.81 11.45
N SER A 2 4.72 5.46 12.48
CA SER A 2 4.02 4.80 13.58
C SER A 2 2.71 5.54 13.84
N PHE A 3 1.71 4.82 14.28
CA PHE A 3 0.36 5.32 14.56
C PHE A 3 -0.04 4.84 15.94
N THR A 4 -0.91 5.56 16.61
CA THR A 4 -1.59 5.10 17.83
C THR A 4 -2.78 4.21 17.46
N ALA A 5 -3.24 3.40 18.41
CA ALA A 5 -4.44 2.59 18.23
C ALA A 5 -5.66 3.46 17.90
N THR A 6 -5.75 4.66 18.49
CA THR A 6 -6.80 5.64 18.20
C THR A 6 -6.76 6.10 16.74
N GLU A 7 -5.58 6.50 16.23
CA GLU A 7 -5.44 6.96 14.84
C GLU A 7 -5.78 5.86 13.82
N ILE A 8 -5.46 4.61 14.12
CA ILE A 8 -5.86 3.47 13.28
C ILE A 8 -7.38 3.28 13.36
N ALA A 9 -7.97 3.29 14.56
CA ALA A 9 -9.42 3.13 14.74
C ALA A 9 -10.23 4.18 13.99
N GLU A 10 -9.82 5.45 14.03
CA GLU A 10 -10.46 6.54 13.28
C GLU A 10 -10.50 6.28 11.76
N LYS A 11 -9.40 5.73 11.21
CA LYS A 11 -9.30 5.42 9.77
C LYS A 11 -10.19 4.28 9.32
N VAL A 12 -10.56 3.39 10.23
CA VAL A 12 -11.38 2.21 9.93
C VAL A 12 -12.80 2.28 10.55
N GLU A 13 -13.16 3.43 11.11
CA GLU A 13 -14.44 3.63 11.80
C GLU A 13 -14.66 2.59 12.90
N GLY A 14 -13.58 2.29 13.62
CA GLY A 14 -13.54 1.27 14.68
C GLY A 14 -13.53 1.88 16.08
N GLU A 15 -13.63 1.01 17.08
CA GLU A 15 -13.57 1.34 18.50
C GLU A 15 -12.34 0.67 19.15
N VAL A 16 -11.62 1.42 19.99
CA VAL A 16 -10.46 0.88 20.72
C VAL A 16 -10.91 0.34 22.07
N VAL A 17 -10.64 -0.94 22.31
CA VAL A 17 -10.76 -1.61 23.60
C VAL A 17 -9.36 -1.89 24.14
N GLY A 18 -9.04 -1.34 25.30
CA GLY A 18 -7.70 -1.39 25.91
C GLY A 18 -6.97 -0.04 25.83
N ASP A 19 -5.64 -0.08 25.70
CA ASP A 19 -4.82 1.13 25.70
C ASP A 19 -4.89 1.87 24.35
N LYS A 20 -5.54 3.02 24.36
CA LYS A 20 -5.71 3.91 23.19
C LYS A 20 -4.39 4.47 22.64
N THR A 21 -3.36 4.49 23.46
CA THR A 21 -2.04 5.06 23.13
C THR A 21 -1.07 4.00 22.57
N THR A 22 -1.47 2.73 22.52
CA THR A 22 -0.65 1.65 21.98
C THR A 22 -0.09 2.06 20.61
N THR A 23 1.24 2.06 20.51
CA THR A 23 1.94 2.45 19.28
C THR A 23 2.05 1.27 18.32
N ILE A 24 1.64 1.50 17.09
CA ILE A 24 1.64 0.53 16.00
C ILE A 24 2.56 1.04 14.90
N SER A 25 3.63 0.30 14.61
CA SER A 25 4.67 0.67 13.65
C SER A 25 4.76 -0.27 12.46
N GLY A 26 4.05 -1.38 12.50
CA GLY A 26 4.05 -2.40 11.47
C GLY A 26 2.80 -3.24 11.48
N PHE A 27 2.79 -4.20 10.58
CA PHE A 27 1.75 -5.18 10.45
C PHE A 27 2.35 -6.54 10.13
N ALA A 28 1.85 -7.58 10.78
CA ALA A 28 2.25 -8.96 10.50
C ALA A 28 1.12 -9.96 10.78
N LYS A 29 1.24 -11.15 10.20
CA LYS A 29 0.42 -12.30 10.61
C LYS A 29 0.74 -12.65 12.07
N ALA A 30 -0.22 -13.25 12.77
CA ALA A 30 -0.10 -13.54 14.19
C ALA A 30 1.15 -14.37 14.56
N ASP A 31 1.52 -15.33 13.73
CA ASP A 31 2.69 -16.21 13.93
C ASP A 31 4.04 -15.51 13.69
N LEU A 32 4.06 -14.40 12.98
CA LEU A 32 5.26 -13.63 12.63
C LEU A 32 5.32 -12.26 13.30
N ALA A 33 4.27 -11.89 14.04
CA ALA A 33 4.13 -10.58 14.65
C ALA A 33 5.18 -10.33 15.75
N LYS A 34 5.64 -9.10 15.81
CA LYS A 34 6.60 -8.56 16.80
C LYS A 34 5.94 -7.47 17.62
N PRO A 35 6.55 -7.06 18.75
CA PRO A 35 6.10 -5.87 19.48
C PRO A 35 6.07 -4.64 18.56
N GLY A 36 4.98 -3.89 18.62
CA GLY A 36 4.71 -2.78 17.70
C GLY A 36 3.91 -3.16 16.45
N ASP A 37 3.68 -4.45 16.19
CA ASP A 37 2.85 -4.85 15.06
C ASP A 37 1.36 -4.88 15.41
N LEU A 38 0.54 -4.57 14.42
CA LEU A 38 -0.88 -4.88 14.35
C LEU A 38 -1.05 -6.22 13.65
N THR A 39 -1.90 -7.07 14.18
CA THR A 39 -2.40 -8.25 13.46
C THR A 39 -3.91 -8.18 13.31
N PHE A 40 -4.52 -9.04 12.51
CA PHE A 40 -5.98 -9.08 12.40
C PHE A 40 -6.53 -10.48 12.62
N ALA A 41 -7.77 -10.53 13.08
CA ALA A 41 -8.52 -11.75 13.27
C ALA A 41 -9.96 -11.55 12.76
N GLU A 42 -10.45 -12.47 11.96
CA GLU A 42 -11.81 -12.44 11.42
C GLU A 42 -12.79 -13.35 12.16
N ASN A 43 -12.27 -14.25 12.96
CA ASN A 43 -13.06 -15.22 13.75
C ASN A 43 -12.32 -15.61 15.02
N GLU A 44 -12.97 -16.43 15.86
CA GLU A 44 -12.48 -16.83 17.17
C GLU A 44 -11.15 -17.62 17.10
N ALA A 45 -11.00 -18.49 16.11
CA ALA A 45 -9.78 -19.28 15.96
C ALA A 45 -8.57 -18.37 15.65
N PHE A 46 -8.72 -17.42 14.72
CA PHE A 46 -7.66 -16.44 14.43
C PHE A 46 -7.47 -15.46 15.57
N PHE A 47 -8.52 -15.07 16.30
CA PHE A 47 -8.39 -14.20 17.46
C PHE A 47 -7.56 -14.87 18.56
N THR A 48 -7.79 -16.15 18.83
CA THR A 48 -7.01 -16.91 19.81
C THR A 48 -5.51 -16.95 19.43
N LEU A 49 -5.19 -17.08 18.14
CA LEU A 49 -3.80 -17.03 17.67
C LEU A 49 -3.21 -15.64 17.82
N ALA A 50 -3.96 -14.61 17.45
CA ALA A 50 -3.57 -13.21 17.56
C ALA A 50 -3.32 -12.80 19.01
N ASP A 51 -4.17 -13.22 19.93
CA ASP A 51 -4.07 -12.93 21.36
C ASP A 51 -2.81 -13.55 21.99
N LYS A 52 -2.40 -14.72 21.52
CA LYS A 52 -1.17 -15.42 21.96
C LYS A 52 0.10 -14.92 21.24
N SER A 53 -0.04 -14.12 20.17
CA SER A 53 1.09 -13.62 19.38
C SER A 53 1.90 -12.56 20.13
N GLN A 54 2.95 -12.05 19.51
CA GLN A 54 3.71 -10.88 20.02
C GLN A 54 3.19 -9.55 19.51
N ALA A 55 2.10 -9.53 18.73
CA ALA A 55 1.50 -8.28 18.27
C ALA A 55 1.10 -7.37 19.44
N SER A 56 1.21 -6.07 19.27
CA SER A 56 0.80 -5.07 20.27
C SER A 56 -0.70 -4.78 20.20
N ALA A 57 -1.30 -4.94 19.03
CA ALA A 57 -2.73 -4.72 18.84
C ALA A 57 -3.36 -5.74 17.88
N ILE A 58 -4.67 -5.92 18.00
CA ILE A 58 -5.45 -6.84 17.18
C ILE A 58 -6.61 -6.08 16.55
N LEU A 59 -6.75 -6.18 15.23
CA LEU A 59 -7.92 -5.71 14.50
C LEU A 59 -8.92 -6.86 14.41
N ALA A 60 -10.11 -6.72 14.98
CA ALA A 60 -11.09 -7.80 15.06
C ALA A 60 -12.53 -7.30 14.92
N PRO A 61 -13.51 -8.19 14.62
CA PRO A 61 -14.91 -7.82 14.68
C PRO A 61 -15.35 -7.39 16.10
N ALA A 62 -16.46 -6.68 16.17
CA ALA A 62 -17.06 -6.29 17.45
C ALA A 62 -17.32 -7.53 18.36
N GLY A 63 -17.13 -7.35 19.67
CA GLY A 63 -17.33 -8.38 20.68
C GLY A 63 -16.07 -9.17 21.04
N PHE A 64 -14.98 -9.08 20.30
CA PHE A 64 -13.70 -9.65 20.69
C PHE A 64 -12.95 -8.75 21.66
N ASN A 65 -12.50 -9.29 22.77
CA ASN A 65 -11.76 -8.58 23.82
C ASN A 65 -10.53 -9.37 24.25
N SER A 66 -9.46 -8.67 24.57
CA SER A 66 -8.24 -9.24 25.15
C SER A 66 -7.92 -8.58 26.48
N ASN A 67 -7.42 -9.35 27.42
CA ASN A 67 -6.91 -8.82 28.69
C ASN A 67 -5.46 -8.35 28.59
N ASN A 68 -4.76 -8.72 27.52
CA ASN A 68 -3.33 -8.52 27.37
C ASN A 68 -2.95 -7.58 26.23
N LYS A 69 -3.89 -7.29 25.33
CA LYS A 69 -3.63 -6.53 24.10
C LYS A 69 -4.71 -5.51 23.82
N THR A 70 -4.32 -4.47 23.13
CA THR A 70 -5.29 -3.52 22.58
C THR A 70 -6.02 -4.16 21.40
N VAL A 71 -7.35 -4.08 21.41
CA VAL A 71 -8.19 -4.56 20.31
C VAL A 71 -8.85 -3.35 19.64
N ILE A 72 -8.72 -3.27 18.34
CA ILE A 72 -9.45 -2.32 17.51
C ILE A 72 -10.64 -3.08 16.92
N GLN A 73 -11.82 -2.83 17.47
CA GLN A 73 -13.05 -3.47 17.03
C GLN A 73 -13.62 -2.75 15.81
N VAL A 74 -13.98 -3.50 14.79
CA VAL A 74 -14.49 -3.00 13.51
C VAL A 74 -15.66 -3.85 13.03
N LYS A 75 -16.44 -3.33 12.09
CA LYS A 75 -17.55 -4.06 11.49
C LYS A 75 -17.07 -5.26 10.65
N ASP A 76 -16.00 -5.06 9.87
CA ASP A 76 -15.39 -6.09 9.03
C ASP A 76 -13.86 -5.94 9.08
N ALA A 77 -13.21 -6.93 9.69
CA ALA A 77 -11.76 -6.90 9.93
C ALA A 77 -10.95 -7.00 8.62
N ARG A 78 -11.46 -7.66 7.58
CA ARG A 78 -10.76 -7.74 6.28
C ARG A 78 -10.79 -6.41 5.54
N ILE A 79 -11.95 -5.77 5.50
CA ILE A 79 -12.11 -4.46 4.86
C ILE A 79 -11.29 -3.41 5.60
N ALA A 80 -11.38 -3.40 6.93
CA ALA A 80 -10.60 -2.49 7.76
C ALA A 80 -9.09 -2.70 7.56
N PHE A 81 -8.64 -3.95 7.52
CA PHE A 81 -7.26 -4.31 7.25
C PHE A 81 -6.79 -3.77 5.89
N ALA A 82 -7.56 -4.01 4.82
CA ALA A 82 -7.22 -3.51 3.49
C ALA A 82 -7.09 -1.98 3.44
N ARG A 83 -7.90 -1.24 4.22
CA ARG A 83 -7.84 0.23 4.31
C ARG A 83 -6.58 0.74 5.00
N ILE A 84 -6.09 0.04 6.02
CA ILE A 84 -4.90 0.49 6.79
C ILE A 84 -3.59 -0.05 6.24
N LEU A 85 -3.62 -1.12 5.46
CA LEU A 85 -2.41 -1.73 4.90
C LEU A 85 -1.49 -0.72 4.19
N PRO A 86 -1.99 0.20 3.34
CA PRO A 86 -1.16 1.21 2.69
C PRO A 86 -0.42 2.15 3.66
N LEU A 87 -0.91 2.32 4.89
CA LEU A 87 -0.27 3.20 5.87
C LEU A 87 1.10 2.69 6.33
N PHE A 88 1.32 1.38 6.23
CA PHE A 88 2.56 0.73 6.63
C PHE A 88 3.53 0.51 5.47
N PHE A 89 3.11 0.77 4.24
CA PHE A 89 3.96 0.70 3.06
C PHE A 89 4.31 2.11 2.59
N ASN A 90 5.60 2.40 2.52
CA ASN A 90 6.06 3.60 1.83
C ASN A 90 5.88 3.39 0.32
N GLU A 91 4.81 3.91 -0.25
CA GLU A 91 4.74 4.06 -1.70
C GLU A 91 5.88 4.99 -2.13
N LYS A 92 6.70 4.53 -3.07
CA LYS A 92 7.66 5.40 -3.71
C LYS A 92 6.90 6.52 -4.42
N SER A 93 7.08 7.74 -3.98
CA SER A 93 6.59 8.89 -4.73
C SER A 93 7.52 9.15 -5.92
N PHE A 94 6.93 9.34 -7.09
CA PHE A 94 7.64 9.69 -8.30
C PHE A 94 7.28 11.13 -8.67
N THR A 95 8.30 11.98 -8.77
CA THR A 95 8.09 13.35 -9.26
C THR A 95 7.88 13.30 -10.77
N PRO A 96 6.80 13.90 -11.29
CA PRO A 96 6.55 13.95 -12.73
C PRO A 96 7.75 14.46 -13.52
N GLY A 97 7.97 13.87 -14.68
CA GLY A 97 9.05 14.27 -15.59
C GLY A 97 9.66 13.08 -16.34
N ILE A 98 10.50 13.39 -17.30
CA ILE A 98 11.19 12.41 -18.14
C ILE A 98 12.65 12.40 -17.72
N HIS A 99 13.17 11.21 -17.37
CA HIS A 99 14.58 11.08 -17.01
C HIS A 99 15.48 11.38 -18.22
N PRO A 100 16.63 12.08 -18.04
CA PRO A 100 17.49 12.50 -19.16
C PRO A 100 18.04 11.36 -20.01
N THR A 101 18.09 10.14 -19.51
CA THR A 101 18.54 8.97 -20.25
C THR A 101 17.41 8.18 -20.91
N ALA A 102 16.16 8.64 -20.79
CA ALA A 102 15.05 8.03 -21.53
C ALA A 102 15.10 8.48 -23.01
N ILE A 103 14.78 7.56 -23.88
CA ILE A 103 14.66 7.80 -25.33
C ILE A 103 13.17 7.88 -25.63
N VAL A 104 12.71 9.04 -26.08
CA VAL A 104 11.31 9.28 -26.39
C VAL A 104 11.20 9.71 -27.83
N ALA A 105 10.37 9.04 -28.62
CA ALA A 105 10.12 9.41 -30.00
C ALA A 105 9.37 10.76 -30.08
N ASP A 106 9.67 11.57 -31.07
CA ASP A 106 9.06 12.90 -31.25
C ASP A 106 7.53 12.87 -31.41
N SER A 107 6.99 11.77 -31.90
CA SER A 107 5.56 11.55 -32.08
C SER A 107 4.85 10.95 -30.87
N ALA A 108 5.58 10.61 -29.80
CA ALA A 108 4.99 10.11 -28.56
C ALA A 108 4.34 11.25 -27.77
N ILE A 109 3.19 10.98 -27.16
CA ILE A 109 2.45 11.93 -26.33
C ILE A 109 2.54 11.49 -24.87
N ILE A 110 3.24 12.26 -24.05
CA ILE A 110 3.42 11.98 -22.62
C ILE A 110 2.76 13.08 -21.81
N SER A 111 1.88 12.70 -20.88
CA SER A 111 1.28 13.66 -19.96
C SER A 111 2.35 14.36 -19.10
N GLU A 112 2.17 15.67 -18.86
CA GLU A 112 3.03 16.46 -17.98
C GLU A 112 3.07 15.93 -16.53
N THR A 113 2.06 15.17 -16.13
CA THR A 113 1.95 14.56 -14.80
C THR A 113 2.50 13.14 -14.74
N ALA A 114 2.97 12.59 -15.85
CA ALA A 114 3.58 11.25 -15.90
C ALA A 114 5.06 11.29 -15.49
N TYR A 115 5.55 10.14 -15.00
CA TYR A 115 6.96 9.92 -14.73
C TYR A 115 7.53 8.87 -15.69
N ILE A 116 8.63 9.19 -16.36
CA ILE A 116 9.39 8.25 -17.20
C ILE A 116 10.78 8.07 -16.60
N GLY A 117 11.09 6.85 -16.20
CA GLY A 117 12.34 6.48 -15.53
C GLY A 117 13.54 6.39 -16.47
N ALA A 118 14.70 6.14 -15.87
CA ALA A 118 15.96 6.03 -16.60
C ALA A 118 15.94 4.88 -17.63
N ASN A 119 16.55 5.13 -18.79
CA ASN A 119 16.72 4.15 -19.86
C ASN A 119 15.41 3.53 -20.37
N CYS A 120 14.29 4.25 -20.23
CA CYS A 120 13.06 3.88 -20.90
C CYS A 120 13.13 4.22 -22.37
N ILE A 121 12.47 3.40 -23.19
CA ILE A 121 12.28 3.65 -24.63
C ILE A 121 10.80 3.80 -24.87
N ILE A 122 10.39 4.96 -25.38
CA ILE A 122 9.00 5.27 -25.73
C ILE A 122 8.95 5.48 -27.24
N GLU A 123 8.36 4.51 -27.93
CA GLU A 123 8.38 4.49 -29.39
C GLU A 123 7.28 5.38 -30.02
N GLU A 124 7.29 5.43 -31.34
CA GLU A 124 6.45 6.36 -32.09
C GLU A 124 4.95 6.21 -31.86
N LYS A 125 4.22 7.30 -31.85
CA LYS A 125 2.75 7.37 -31.72
C LYS A 125 2.20 6.69 -30.48
N SER A 126 3.05 6.36 -29.49
CA SER A 126 2.60 5.87 -28.20
C SER A 126 2.08 7.01 -27.32
N THR A 127 1.18 6.70 -26.40
CA THR A 127 0.61 7.68 -25.47
C THR A 127 0.76 7.22 -24.03
N ILE A 128 1.10 8.16 -23.13
CA ILE A 128 1.20 7.91 -21.69
C ILE A 128 0.28 8.88 -20.95
N GLY A 129 -0.72 8.34 -20.26
CA GLY A 129 -1.75 9.09 -19.58
C GLY A 129 -1.31 9.72 -18.25
N ASN A 130 -2.22 10.52 -17.68
CA ASN A 130 -1.99 11.30 -16.47
C ASN A 130 -1.55 10.41 -15.28
N LYS A 131 -0.60 10.92 -14.48
CA LYS A 131 -0.10 10.30 -13.25
C LYS A 131 0.43 8.88 -13.45
N SER A 132 0.71 8.47 -14.67
CA SER A 132 1.31 7.17 -14.94
C SER A 132 2.81 7.19 -14.65
N VAL A 133 3.31 6.08 -14.12
CA VAL A 133 4.69 5.90 -13.68
C VAL A 133 5.31 4.75 -14.47
N ILE A 134 6.20 5.08 -15.36
CA ILE A 134 6.99 4.10 -16.12
C ILE A 134 8.37 4.05 -15.47
N GLN A 135 8.65 2.98 -14.72
CA GLN A 135 9.93 2.84 -14.02
C GLN A 135 11.05 2.48 -15.00
N SER A 136 12.27 2.42 -14.51
CA SER A 136 13.48 2.31 -15.34
C SER A 136 13.53 1.06 -16.24
N ASN A 137 14.18 1.18 -17.38
CA ASN A 137 14.42 0.10 -18.36
C ASN A 137 13.14 -0.50 -18.94
N CYS A 138 12.07 0.28 -19.07
CA CYS A 138 10.84 -0.15 -19.74
C CYS A 138 10.89 0.23 -21.22
N THR A 139 10.24 -0.58 -22.05
CA THR A 139 10.00 -0.28 -23.46
C THR A 139 8.49 -0.20 -23.72
N ILE A 140 8.05 0.89 -24.30
CA ILE A 140 6.69 1.06 -24.79
C ILE A 140 6.76 1.14 -26.32
N GLY A 141 6.23 0.11 -26.96
CA GLY A 141 6.28 -0.06 -28.39
C GLY A 141 5.39 0.93 -29.15
N GLU A 142 5.53 0.94 -30.47
CA GLU A 142 4.78 1.82 -31.35
C GLU A 142 3.26 1.69 -31.19
N ASN A 143 2.56 2.82 -31.31
CA ASN A 143 1.09 2.90 -31.24
C ASN A 143 0.48 2.34 -29.93
N SER A 144 1.29 2.11 -28.89
CA SER A 144 0.81 1.67 -27.58
C SER A 144 0.11 2.79 -26.83
N ASN A 145 -0.95 2.45 -26.09
CA ASN A 145 -1.67 3.41 -25.26
C ASN A 145 -1.64 2.99 -23.78
N ILE A 146 -0.90 3.73 -22.97
CA ILE A 146 -0.87 3.59 -21.52
C ILE A 146 -1.84 4.59 -20.92
N GLY A 147 -2.87 4.11 -20.23
CA GLY A 147 -3.91 4.93 -19.63
C GLY A 147 -3.41 5.78 -18.47
N GLU A 148 -4.35 6.32 -17.69
CA GLU A 148 -4.06 7.13 -16.50
C GLU A 148 -3.79 6.26 -15.27
N ASN A 149 -2.95 6.75 -14.33
CA ASN A 149 -2.62 6.09 -13.06
C ASN A 149 -2.05 4.66 -13.23
N VAL A 150 -1.43 4.38 -14.36
CA VAL A 150 -0.76 3.10 -14.60
C VAL A 150 0.64 3.13 -13.99
N GLN A 151 1.02 2.06 -13.30
CA GLN A 151 2.38 1.88 -12.81
C GLN A 151 3.03 0.66 -13.47
N LEU A 152 4.08 0.89 -14.24
CA LEU A 152 4.93 -0.15 -14.78
C LEU A 152 6.20 -0.26 -13.94
N PHE A 153 6.45 -1.46 -13.45
CA PHE A 153 7.68 -1.77 -12.69
C PHE A 153 8.89 -1.90 -13.64
N PRO A 154 10.12 -1.89 -13.10
CA PRO A 154 11.32 -1.95 -13.94
C PRO A 154 11.33 -3.15 -14.88
N ASN A 155 11.90 -2.96 -16.07
CA ASN A 155 12.10 -3.98 -17.10
C ASN A 155 10.79 -4.57 -17.71
N VAL A 156 9.70 -3.80 -17.69
CA VAL A 156 8.46 -4.17 -18.39
C VAL A 156 8.53 -3.72 -19.84
N ASN A 157 8.14 -4.61 -20.75
CA ASN A 157 8.05 -4.30 -22.18
C ASN A 157 6.60 -4.49 -22.64
N ILE A 158 6.07 -3.49 -23.36
CA ILE A 158 4.73 -3.47 -23.96
C ILE A 158 4.89 -3.25 -25.45
N TYR A 159 4.24 -4.09 -26.25
CA TYR A 159 4.26 -4.04 -27.72
C TYR A 159 2.87 -3.92 -28.30
#